data_bdcbf6637bb719a01140242cd61470cd
#
_entry.id   bdcbf6637bb719a01140242cd61470cd
#
_cell.length_a   1.000
_cell.length_b   1.000
_cell.length_c   1.000
_cell.angle_alpha   90.00
_cell.angle_beta   90.00
_cell.angle_gamma   90.00
#
_symmetry.space_group_name_H-M   'P 1'
#
loop_
_entity.id
_entity.type
_entity.pdbx_description
1 polymer ?
#
loop_
_entity_poly.entity_id
_entity_poly.type
_entity_poly.pdbx_seq_one_letter_code
_entity_poly.pdbx_strand_id
1 'polypeptide(L)'
;MLVVPRPLIRELMRLYEYPHPSKPGAVIRGYDRAHAIRTAMMCAVVAERLGHPADRLVDYQVACLLHDVSRAGLDRRLFGKIWSWAKAHGIPTRPREWRAKYPATPYGRETEAFVARYGKELEAAGVPLTAWAKEQIEIRLGHARRLRRRLAVVKPALRHLGIRWVPWMQEVMLYYYYPEKLSCAKPWVKQLAEILVACEQLEAYSNRQRGRDYYARKQESFPEAFAYLNRLQTEGLISRPVMAALRELVAEGKFDRILEQARGSSLTEQERRYLRGLAQERR
;
A
#
# COMPACT_ATOMS: atom_id res chain seq x y z
N MET A 1 -6.88 -15.48 7.98
CA MET A 1 -6.98 -16.70 7.14
C MET A 1 -7.06 -16.30 5.67
N LEU A 2 -6.51 -17.10 4.73
CA LEU A 2 -6.70 -16.80 3.30
C LEU A 2 -8.03 -17.42 2.87
N VAL A 3 -8.95 -16.61 2.39
CA VAL A 3 -10.23 -17.06 1.80
C VAL A 3 -9.99 -17.44 0.34
N VAL A 4 -9.10 -16.72 -0.35
CA VAL A 4 -8.69 -17.00 -1.73
C VAL A 4 -7.73 -18.20 -1.77
N PRO A 5 -7.94 -19.21 -2.64
CA PRO A 5 -7.08 -20.40 -2.73
C PRO A 5 -5.63 -20.05 -3.11
N ARG A 6 -4.66 -20.78 -2.54
CA ARG A 6 -3.22 -20.55 -2.83
C ARG A 6 -2.82 -20.59 -4.31
N PRO A 7 -3.36 -21.50 -5.16
CA PRO A 7 -3.08 -21.47 -6.59
C PRO A 7 -3.49 -20.16 -7.24
N LEU A 8 -4.68 -19.65 -6.90
CA LEU A 8 -5.20 -18.40 -7.42
C LEU A 8 -4.35 -17.21 -6.98
N ILE A 9 -3.88 -17.19 -5.71
CA ILE A 9 -2.97 -16.16 -5.24
C ILE A 9 -1.68 -16.14 -6.07
N ARG A 10 -1.12 -17.29 -6.44
CA ARG A 10 0.08 -17.34 -7.29
C ARG A 10 -0.15 -16.68 -8.65
N GLU A 11 -1.31 -16.95 -9.28
CA GLU A 11 -1.66 -16.32 -10.55
C GLU A 11 -1.88 -14.79 -10.39
N LEU A 12 -2.57 -14.36 -9.34
CA LEU A 12 -2.74 -12.93 -9.03
C LEU A 12 -1.40 -12.22 -8.83
N MET A 13 -0.44 -12.89 -8.20
CA MET A 13 0.90 -12.31 -7.99
C MET A 13 1.72 -12.19 -9.29
N ARG A 14 1.41 -12.94 -10.34
CA ARG A 14 2.01 -12.73 -11.68
C ARG A 14 1.58 -11.40 -12.31
N LEU A 15 0.43 -10.87 -11.94
CA LEU A 15 -0.04 -9.56 -12.42
C LEU A 15 0.83 -8.38 -11.96
N TYR A 16 1.72 -8.59 -10.99
CA TYR A 16 2.76 -7.65 -10.57
C TYR A 16 3.99 -7.65 -11.48
N GLU A 17 4.10 -8.61 -12.39
CA GLU A 17 5.22 -8.68 -13.32
C GLU A 17 5.13 -7.56 -14.35
N TYR A 18 6.30 -7.03 -14.75
CA TYR A 18 6.41 -5.92 -15.67
C TYR A 18 7.58 -6.13 -16.63
N PRO A 19 7.42 -5.94 -17.95
CA PRO A 19 8.52 -6.04 -18.90
C PRO A 19 9.66 -5.08 -18.50
N HIS A 20 10.90 -5.57 -18.57
CA HIS A 20 12.06 -4.75 -18.25
C HIS A 20 12.30 -3.73 -19.39
N PRO A 21 12.40 -2.41 -19.10
CA PRO A 21 12.42 -1.37 -20.14
C PRO A 21 13.65 -1.42 -21.05
N SER A 22 14.78 -1.95 -20.55
CA SER A 22 16.06 -1.97 -21.30
C SER A 22 16.63 -3.37 -21.53
N LYS A 23 15.88 -4.43 -21.18
CA LYS A 23 16.31 -5.82 -21.37
C LYS A 23 15.18 -6.62 -22.00
N PRO A 24 15.14 -6.74 -23.34
CA PRO A 24 14.09 -7.50 -24.02
C PRO A 24 13.98 -8.93 -23.48
N GLY A 25 12.76 -9.39 -23.26
CA GLY A 25 12.48 -10.73 -22.71
C GLY A 25 12.66 -10.87 -21.19
N ALA A 26 13.29 -9.91 -20.52
CA ALA A 26 13.40 -9.91 -19.07
C ALA A 26 12.16 -9.30 -18.40
N VAL A 27 11.85 -9.78 -17.18
CA VAL A 27 10.69 -9.34 -16.39
C VAL A 27 11.16 -8.83 -15.04
N ILE A 28 10.66 -7.65 -14.66
CA ILE A 28 10.76 -7.14 -13.28
C ILE A 28 9.70 -7.85 -12.46
N ARG A 29 10.13 -8.71 -11.54
CA ARG A 29 9.23 -9.35 -10.58
C ARG A 29 8.72 -8.31 -9.60
N GLY A 30 7.42 -8.31 -9.35
CA GLY A 30 6.79 -7.34 -8.44
C GLY A 30 7.38 -7.37 -7.04
N TYR A 31 7.95 -6.25 -6.64
CA TYR A 31 8.62 -6.09 -5.33
C TYR A 31 7.64 -6.22 -4.15
N ASP A 32 6.41 -5.70 -4.32
CA ASP A 32 5.41 -5.64 -3.25
C ASP A 32 4.54 -6.92 -3.10
N ARG A 33 4.85 -8.00 -3.82
CA ARG A 33 4.04 -9.24 -3.80
C ARG A 33 3.87 -9.82 -2.39
N ALA A 34 4.96 -9.96 -1.63
CA ALA A 34 4.91 -10.49 -0.27
C ALA A 34 4.16 -9.57 0.69
N HIS A 35 4.34 -8.25 0.54
CA HIS A 35 3.56 -7.23 1.26
C HIS A 35 2.07 -7.37 0.95
N ALA A 36 1.69 -7.43 -0.32
CA ALA A 36 0.31 -7.54 -0.72
C ALA A 36 -0.38 -8.79 -0.13
N ILE A 37 0.32 -9.93 -0.10
CA ILE A 37 -0.20 -11.16 0.51
C ILE A 37 -0.42 -10.98 2.01
N ARG A 38 0.57 -10.45 2.75
CA ARG A 38 0.46 -10.24 4.19
C ARG A 38 -0.64 -9.24 4.55
N THR A 39 -0.70 -8.13 3.82
CA THR A 39 -1.77 -7.13 3.97
C THR A 39 -3.15 -7.76 3.72
N ALA A 40 -3.32 -8.53 2.64
CA ALA A 40 -4.59 -9.17 2.32
C ALA A 40 -5.03 -10.20 3.38
N MET A 41 -4.08 -10.90 4.01
CA MET A 41 -4.36 -11.81 5.12
C MET A 41 -4.89 -11.05 6.35
N MET A 42 -4.24 -9.95 6.73
CA MET A 42 -4.68 -9.12 7.84
C MET A 42 -6.05 -8.50 7.57
N CYS A 43 -6.25 -7.95 6.38
CA CYS A 43 -7.51 -7.34 5.95
C CYS A 43 -8.70 -8.30 6.07
N ALA A 44 -8.54 -9.55 5.62
CA ALA A 44 -9.61 -10.55 5.69
C ALA A 44 -10.01 -10.84 7.15
N VAL A 45 -9.04 -10.96 8.06
CA VAL A 45 -9.29 -11.22 9.50
C VAL A 45 -9.98 -10.03 10.18
N VAL A 46 -9.56 -8.79 9.86
CA VAL A 46 -10.21 -7.60 10.43
C VAL A 46 -11.63 -7.44 9.87
N ALA A 47 -11.83 -7.66 8.57
CA ALA A 47 -13.14 -7.56 7.95
C ALA A 47 -14.11 -8.64 8.49
N GLU A 48 -13.63 -9.87 8.70
CA GLU A 48 -14.39 -10.94 9.35
C GLU A 48 -14.79 -10.57 10.79
N ARG A 49 -13.85 -10.02 11.59
CA ARG A 49 -14.11 -9.52 12.96
C ARG A 49 -15.19 -8.43 12.97
N LEU A 50 -15.26 -7.60 11.95
CA LEU A 50 -16.26 -6.53 11.79
C LEU A 50 -17.57 -6.98 11.13
N GLY A 51 -17.75 -8.29 10.93
CA GLY A 51 -19.01 -8.88 10.48
C GLY A 51 -19.27 -8.78 8.97
N HIS A 52 -18.23 -8.56 8.16
CA HIS A 52 -18.42 -8.63 6.71
C HIS A 52 -18.73 -10.06 6.25
N PRO A 53 -19.73 -10.26 5.36
CA PRO A 53 -20.16 -11.59 4.94
C PRO A 53 -19.09 -12.28 4.06
N ALA A 54 -19.07 -13.62 4.11
CA ALA A 54 -18.02 -14.45 3.52
C ALA A 54 -17.88 -14.27 1.99
N ASP A 55 -18.97 -14.10 1.26
CA ASP A 55 -18.97 -13.82 -0.18
C ASP A 55 -18.24 -12.53 -0.53
N ARG A 56 -18.45 -11.48 0.28
CA ARG A 56 -17.75 -10.20 0.14
C ARG A 56 -16.27 -10.30 0.48
N LEU A 57 -15.90 -11.15 1.44
CA LEU A 57 -14.50 -11.33 1.86
C LEU A 57 -13.63 -11.88 0.73
N VAL A 58 -14.15 -12.70 -0.18
CA VAL A 58 -13.40 -13.20 -1.35
C VAL A 58 -13.03 -12.05 -2.27
N ASP A 59 -14.01 -11.26 -2.71
CA ASP A 59 -13.75 -10.09 -3.58
C ASP A 59 -12.86 -9.07 -2.90
N TYR A 60 -13.06 -8.82 -1.61
CA TYR A 60 -12.24 -7.91 -0.83
C TYR A 60 -10.80 -8.37 -0.73
N GLN A 61 -10.56 -9.67 -0.47
CA GLN A 61 -9.20 -10.19 -0.41
C GLN A 61 -8.50 -10.09 -1.77
N VAL A 62 -9.22 -10.29 -2.89
CA VAL A 62 -8.68 -10.03 -4.23
C VAL A 62 -8.28 -8.57 -4.41
N ALA A 63 -9.12 -7.62 -3.98
CA ALA A 63 -8.78 -6.20 -4.01
C ALA A 63 -7.51 -5.91 -3.19
N CYS A 64 -7.42 -6.46 -1.97
CA CYS A 64 -6.26 -6.32 -1.11
C CYS A 64 -4.99 -6.97 -1.71
N LEU A 65 -5.12 -8.13 -2.38
CA LEU A 65 -3.99 -8.76 -3.09
C LEU A 65 -3.47 -7.92 -4.25
N LEU A 66 -4.31 -7.07 -4.84
CA LEU A 66 -3.98 -6.25 -6.01
C LEU A 66 -3.78 -4.76 -5.69
N HIS A 67 -3.88 -4.34 -4.41
CA HIS A 67 -3.87 -2.92 -4.05
C HIS A 67 -2.64 -2.16 -4.54
N ASP A 68 -1.49 -2.80 -4.58
CA ASP A 68 -0.23 -2.25 -5.04
C ASP A 68 0.14 -2.65 -6.49
N VAL A 69 -0.80 -3.23 -7.27
CA VAL A 69 -0.52 -3.64 -8.67
C VAL A 69 -0.11 -2.46 -9.57
N SER A 70 -0.48 -1.24 -9.20
CA SER A 70 0.00 -0.01 -9.82
C SER A 70 1.52 0.18 -9.70
N ARG A 71 2.17 -0.50 -8.76
CA ARG A 71 3.61 -0.43 -8.51
C ARG A 71 4.41 -1.51 -9.28
N ALA A 72 3.73 -2.29 -10.13
CA ALA A 72 4.40 -3.19 -11.05
C ALA A 72 5.46 -2.45 -11.87
N GLY A 73 6.67 -2.98 -11.98
CA GLY A 73 7.80 -2.31 -12.62
C GLY A 73 8.58 -1.34 -11.72
N LEU A 74 8.34 -1.34 -10.39
CA LEU A 74 9.14 -0.57 -9.47
C LEU A 74 10.61 -1.02 -9.49
N ASP A 75 11.49 -0.11 -9.89
CA ASP A 75 12.95 -0.27 -9.79
C ASP A 75 13.40 0.23 -8.42
N ARG A 76 13.69 -0.69 -7.50
CA ARG A 76 14.05 -0.36 -6.11
C ARG A 76 15.15 0.68 -6.01
N ARG A 77 16.21 0.53 -6.81
CA ARG A 77 17.39 1.40 -6.75
C ARG A 77 17.05 2.81 -7.24
N LEU A 78 16.46 2.90 -8.43
CA LEU A 78 16.11 4.20 -9.02
C LEU A 78 14.99 4.90 -8.24
N PHE A 79 13.94 4.18 -7.89
CA PHE A 79 12.84 4.67 -7.06
C PHE A 79 13.36 5.15 -5.69
N GLY A 80 14.18 4.34 -5.01
CA GLY A 80 14.78 4.71 -3.73
C GLY A 80 15.62 5.97 -3.83
N LYS A 81 16.47 6.08 -4.87
CA LYS A 81 17.31 7.26 -5.11
C LYS A 81 16.48 8.53 -5.28
N ILE A 82 15.45 8.49 -6.14
CA ILE A 82 14.55 9.62 -6.38
C ILE A 82 13.87 10.07 -5.09
N TRP A 83 13.25 9.15 -4.35
CA TRP A 83 12.40 9.51 -3.21
C TRP A 83 13.17 9.77 -1.93
N SER A 84 14.37 9.20 -1.75
CA SER A 84 15.28 9.59 -0.67
C SER A 84 15.79 11.01 -0.88
N TRP A 85 16.17 11.36 -2.12
CA TRP A 85 16.54 12.71 -2.48
C TRP A 85 15.38 13.70 -2.23
N ALA A 86 14.20 13.42 -2.73
CA ALA A 86 13.04 14.29 -2.53
C ALA A 86 12.72 14.49 -1.04
N LYS A 87 12.80 13.45 -0.23
CA LYS A 87 12.60 13.53 1.22
C LYS A 87 13.64 14.39 1.89
N ALA A 88 14.93 14.25 1.52
CA ALA A 88 16.02 15.06 2.08
C ALA A 88 15.86 16.56 1.78
N HIS A 89 15.18 16.91 0.68
CA HIS A 89 14.90 18.29 0.29
C HIS A 89 13.51 18.78 0.72
N GLY A 90 12.79 18.08 1.61
CA GLY A 90 11.47 18.48 2.08
C GLY A 90 10.40 18.54 0.98
N ILE A 91 10.61 17.79 -0.11
CA ILE A 91 9.68 17.71 -1.24
C ILE A 91 8.58 16.69 -0.91
N PRO A 92 7.30 17.03 -1.09
CA PRO A 92 6.19 16.11 -0.87
C PRO A 92 6.34 14.84 -1.71
N THR A 93 6.18 13.70 -1.08
CA THR A 93 6.36 12.41 -1.74
C THR A 93 5.07 11.63 -1.97
N ARG A 94 3.93 12.16 -1.52
CA ARG A 94 2.61 11.55 -1.67
C ARG A 94 1.67 12.50 -2.41
N PRO A 95 0.70 11.99 -3.20
CA PRO A 95 -0.24 12.85 -3.93
C PRO A 95 -1.01 13.84 -3.04
N ARG A 96 -1.44 13.40 -1.83
CA ARG A 96 -2.14 14.25 -0.88
C ARG A 96 -1.25 15.39 -0.35
N GLU A 97 -0.02 15.06 0.06
CA GLU A 97 0.97 16.04 0.51
C GLU A 97 1.35 17.00 -0.62
N TRP A 98 1.48 16.47 -1.85
CA TRP A 98 1.75 17.28 -3.04
C TRP A 98 0.65 18.32 -3.28
N ARG A 99 -0.61 17.89 -3.28
CA ARG A 99 -1.75 18.79 -3.49
C ARG A 99 -1.90 19.83 -2.38
N ALA A 100 -1.58 19.46 -1.13
CA ALA A 100 -1.57 20.41 -0.01
C ALA A 100 -0.53 21.52 -0.19
N LYS A 101 0.70 21.14 -0.62
CA LYS A 101 1.81 22.10 -0.82
C LYS A 101 1.70 22.87 -2.13
N TYR A 102 1.15 22.26 -3.18
CA TYR A 102 1.03 22.82 -4.54
C TYR A 102 -0.40 22.73 -5.06
N PRO A 103 -1.34 23.51 -4.48
CA PRO A 103 -2.77 23.42 -4.80
C PRO A 103 -3.10 23.82 -6.25
N ALA A 104 -2.26 24.63 -6.89
CA ALA A 104 -2.38 24.99 -8.29
C ALA A 104 -2.02 23.86 -9.27
N THR A 105 -1.48 22.73 -8.78
CA THR A 105 -1.20 21.59 -9.67
C THR A 105 -2.52 20.95 -10.10
N PRO A 106 -2.84 20.89 -11.40
CA PRO A 106 -4.05 20.22 -11.87
C PRO A 106 -4.05 18.75 -11.45
N TYR A 107 -5.23 18.26 -11.05
CA TYR A 107 -5.39 16.85 -10.69
C TYR A 107 -4.93 15.93 -11.81
N GLY A 108 -4.05 15.01 -11.49
CA GLY A 108 -3.48 14.09 -12.46
C GLY A 108 -2.22 14.60 -13.17
N ARG A 109 -1.72 15.80 -12.84
CA ARG A 109 -0.49 16.38 -13.41
C ARG A 109 0.65 16.48 -12.39
N GLU A 110 0.56 15.74 -11.30
CA GLU A 110 1.54 15.81 -10.21
C GLU A 110 2.94 15.35 -10.68
N THR A 111 3.01 14.35 -11.55
CA THR A 111 4.29 13.84 -12.09
C THR A 111 4.97 14.87 -12.99
N GLU A 112 4.22 15.48 -13.90
CA GLU A 112 4.72 16.53 -14.78
C GLU A 112 5.14 17.77 -13.98
N ALA A 113 4.35 18.16 -12.99
CA ALA A 113 4.66 19.27 -12.10
C ALA A 113 5.93 19.01 -11.27
N PHE A 114 6.13 17.78 -10.79
CA PHE A 114 7.35 17.38 -10.10
C PHE A 114 8.57 17.51 -11.03
N VAL A 115 8.49 16.98 -12.24
CA VAL A 115 9.58 17.03 -13.23
C VAL A 115 9.89 18.46 -13.65
N ALA A 116 8.87 19.27 -13.91
CA ALA A 116 9.05 20.67 -14.28
C ALA A 116 9.72 21.50 -13.18
N ARG A 117 9.40 21.21 -11.92
CA ARG A 117 9.89 21.98 -10.78
C ARG A 117 11.25 21.53 -10.26
N TYR A 118 11.51 20.23 -10.28
CA TYR A 118 12.65 19.62 -9.60
C TYR A 118 13.56 18.78 -10.52
N GLY A 119 13.23 18.75 -11.82
CA GLY A 119 13.94 17.86 -12.75
C GLY A 119 15.42 18.18 -12.86
N LYS A 120 15.77 19.46 -12.96
CA LYS A 120 17.17 19.91 -13.07
C LYS A 120 18.00 19.56 -11.84
N GLU A 121 17.45 19.78 -10.64
CA GLU A 121 18.12 19.44 -9.39
C GLU A 121 18.27 17.92 -9.23
N LEU A 122 17.26 17.16 -9.66
CA LEU A 122 17.33 15.71 -9.63
C LEU A 122 18.40 15.16 -10.60
N GLU A 123 18.53 15.75 -11.79
CA GLU A 123 19.60 15.43 -12.74
C GLU A 123 20.98 15.79 -12.18
N ALA A 124 21.13 16.96 -11.55
CA ALA A 124 22.35 17.37 -10.87
C ALA A 124 22.72 16.41 -9.71
N ALA A 125 21.72 15.80 -9.07
CA ALA A 125 21.91 14.74 -8.07
C ALA A 125 22.23 13.36 -8.70
N GLY A 126 22.46 13.30 -10.01
CA GLY A 126 22.86 12.09 -10.75
C GLY A 126 21.71 11.12 -11.03
N VAL A 127 20.50 11.63 -11.22
CA VAL A 127 19.32 10.86 -11.68
C VAL A 127 18.88 11.41 -13.04
N PRO A 128 19.36 10.85 -14.17
CA PRO A 128 18.91 11.26 -15.50
C PRO A 128 17.40 11.11 -15.66
N LEU A 129 16.72 12.14 -16.18
CA LEU A 129 15.27 12.17 -16.39
C LEU A 129 14.84 11.38 -17.63
N THR A 130 15.23 10.13 -17.70
CA THR A 130 14.77 9.19 -18.73
C THR A 130 13.28 8.92 -18.62
N ALA A 131 12.67 8.34 -19.67
CA ALA A 131 11.29 7.86 -19.61
C ALA A 131 11.07 6.89 -18.42
N TRP A 132 12.08 6.06 -18.12
CA TRP A 132 12.03 5.13 -16.98
C TRP A 132 12.07 5.83 -15.61
N ALA A 133 12.89 6.88 -15.47
CA ALA A 133 12.90 7.69 -14.25
C ALA A 133 11.55 8.41 -14.03
N LYS A 134 10.97 8.97 -15.09
CA LYS A 134 9.62 9.58 -15.04
C LYS A 134 8.56 8.56 -14.65
N GLU A 135 8.66 7.31 -15.14
CA GLU A 135 7.76 6.22 -14.73
C GLU A 135 7.93 5.87 -13.24
N GLN A 136 9.14 5.94 -12.66
CA GLN A 136 9.35 5.75 -11.22
C GLN A 136 8.75 6.89 -10.37
N ILE A 137 8.72 8.12 -10.90
CA ILE A 137 8.01 9.24 -10.27
C ILE A 137 6.49 8.98 -10.34
N GLU A 138 5.98 8.56 -11.49
CA GLU A 138 4.57 8.25 -11.72
C GLU A 138 4.06 7.10 -10.83
N ILE A 139 4.90 6.09 -10.51
CA ILE A 139 4.54 5.01 -9.57
C ILE A 139 4.03 5.58 -8.24
N ARG A 140 4.53 6.73 -7.81
CA ARG A 140 4.18 7.32 -6.54
C ARG A 140 3.19 8.48 -6.66
N LEU A 141 3.49 9.49 -7.43
CA LEU A 141 2.63 10.66 -7.57
C LEU A 141 1.43 10.42 -8.49
N GLY A 142 1.56 9.53 -9.47
CA GLY A 142 0.52 9.17 -10.41
C GLY A 142 -0.20 7.84 -10.09
N HIS A 143 -0.20 7.41 -8.82
CA HIS A 143 -0.71 6.09 -8.42
C HIS A 143 -2.09 5.76 -9.01
N ALA A 144 -3.06 6.68 -8.94
CA ALA A 144 -4.41 6.44 -9.46
C ALA A 144 -4.46 6.27 -10.98
N ARG A 145 -3.68 7.07 -11.73
CA ARG A 145 -3.60 6.94 -13.19
C ARG A 145 -2.96 5.61 -13.57
N ARG A 146 -1.87 5.28 -12.86
CA ARG A 146 -1.15 4.04 -13.07
C ARG A 146 -2.00 2.82 -12.71
N LEU A 147 -2.75 2.87 -11.60
CA LEU A 147 -3.70 1.83 -11.23
C LEU A 147 -4.74 1.63 -12.35
N ARG A 148 -5.31 2.71 -12.89
CA ARG A 148 -6.27 2.63 -13.99
C ARG A 148 -5.67 1.95 -15.23
N ARG A 149 -4.45 2.31 -15.62
CA ARG A 149 -3.74 1.67 -16.74
C ARG A 149 -3.49 0.19 -16.47
N ARG A 150 -3.04 -0.17 -15.28
CA ARG A 150 -2.80 -1.56 -14.89
C ARG A 150 -4.10 -2.38 -14.83
N LEU A 151 -5.17 -1.82 -14.33
CA LEU A 151 -6.48 -2.50 -14.28
C LEU A 151 -7.05 -2.79 -15.68
N ALA A 152 -6.70 -2.03 -16.70
CA ALA A 152 -7.07 -2.35 -18.08
C ALA A 152 -6.49 -3.71 -18.54
N VAL A 153 -5.28 -4.04 -18.07
CA VAL A 153 -4.63 -5.35 -18.34
C VAL A 153 -5.08 -6.42 -17.34
N VAL A 154 -5.23 -6.05 -16.08
CA VAL A 154 -5.55 -6.98 -14.97
C VAL A 154 -6.98 -7.52 -15.07
N LYS A 155 -7.97 -6.68 -15.40
CA LYS A 155 -9.38 -7.10 -15.47
C LYS A 155 -9.66 -8.25 -16.45
N PRO A 156 -9.13 -8.27 -17.68
CA PRO A 156 -9.23 -9.44 -18.57
C PRO A 156 -8.62 -10.70 -17.95
N ALA A 157 -7.41 -10.60 -17.36
CA ALA A 157 -6.76 -11.72 -16.70
C ALA A 157 -7.58 -12.28 -15.53
N LEU A 158 -8.18 -11.41 -14.69
CA LEU A 158 -9.08 -11.82 -13.62
C LEU A 158 -10.28 -12.59 -14.14
N ARG A 159 -10.85 -12.15 -15.26
CA ARG A 159 -12.00 -12.85 -15.89
C ARG A 159 -11.62 -14.26 -16.32
N HIS A 160 -10.44 -14.47 -16.88
CA HIS A 160 -9.94 -15.83 -17.21
C HIS A 160 -9.71 -16.70 -15.97
N LEU A 161 -9.46 -16.08 -14.82
CA LEU A 161 -9.35 -16.78 -13.54
C LEU A 161 -10.71 -16.98 -12.83
N GLY A 162 -11.83 -16.68 -13.49
CA GLY A 162 -13.16 -16.76 -12.91
C GLY A 162 -13.51 -15.68 -11.88
N ILE A 163 -12.70 -14.62 -11.80
CA ILE A 163 -12.89 -13.52 -10.84
C ILE A 163 -13.65 -12.38 -11.51
N ARG A 164 -14.78 -12.01 -10.91
CA ARG A 164 -15.54 -10.83 -11.32
C ARG A 164 -14.96 -9.58 -10.67
N TRP A 165 -14.52 -8.64 -11.49
CA TRP A 165 -14.14 -7.30 -10.99
C TRP A 165 -15.39 -6.46 -10.74
N VAL A 166 -15.53 -5.92 -9.54
CA VAL A 166 -16.59 -4.98 -9.16
C VAL A 166 -16.04 -3.59 -8.86
N PRO A 167 -16.76 -2.49 -9.21
CA PRO A 167 -16.23 -1.13 -9.12
C PRO A 167 -15.69 -0.74 -7.74
N TRP A 168 -16.37 -1.13 -6.67
CA TRP A 168 -15.95 -0.80 -5.30
C TRP A 168 -14.56 -1.33 -4.92
N MET A 169 -14.06 -2.39 -5.59
CA MET A 169 -12.70 -2.89 -5.36
C MET A 169 -11.66 -1.83 -5.68
N GLN A 170 -11.86 -1.07 -6.77
CA GLN A 170 -10.97 0.04 -7.13
C GLN A 170 -11.09 1.21 -6.18
N GLU A 171 -12.28 1.50 -5.68
CA GLU A 171 -12.53 2.54 -4.69
C GLU A 171 -11.74 2.25 -3.41
N VAL A 172 -11.84 1.02 -2.89
CA VAL A 172 -11.07 0.57 -1.72
C VAL A 172 -9.56 0.77 -1.92
N MET A 173 -9.02 0.39 -3.08
CA MET A 173 -7.58 0.50 -3.39
C MET A 173 -7.10 1.96 -3.50
N LEU A 174 -7.98 2.90 -3.85
CA LEU A 174 -7.64 4.31 -4.04
C LEU A 174 -7.84 5.17 -2.79
N TYR A 175 -8.55 4.68 -1.79
CA TYR A 175 -9.00 5.47 -0.64
C TYR A 175 -7.88 6.21 0.09
N TYR A 176 -6.76 5.56 0.36
CA TYR A 176 -5.64 6.18 1.07
C TYR A 176 -5.08 7.42 0.38
N TYR A 177 -5.10 7.42 -0.96
CA TYR A 177 -4.57 8.52 -1.76
C TYR A 177 -5.62 9.58 -2.10
N TYR A 178 -6.91 9.20 -2.10
CA TYR A 178 -8.03 10.01 -2.54
C TYR A 178 -9.29 9.75 -1.70
N PRO A 179 -9.23 10.00 -0.37
CA PRO A 179 -10.34 9.70 0.54
C PRO A 179 -11.61 10.48 0.20
N GLU A 180 -11.46 11.67 -0.38
CA GLU A 180 -12.57 12.52 -0.82
C GLU A 180 -13.46 11.87 -1.88
N LYS A 181 -12.94 10.90 -2.64
CA LYS A 181 -13.70 10.19 -3.68
C LYS A 181 -14.65 9.13 -3.12
N LEU A 182 -14.53 8.78 -1.85
CA LEU A 182 -15.41 7.86 -1.17
C LEU A 182 -16.45 8.56 -0.28
N SER A 183 -16.59 9.89 -0.37
CA SER A 183 -17.58 10.64 0.41
C SER A 183 -19.02 10.16 0.18
N CYS A 184 -19.34 9.67 -1.04
CA CYS A 184 -20.64 9.14 -1.42
C CYS A 184 -20.69 7.61 -1.48
N ALA A 185 -19.63 6.90 -1.07
CA ALA A 185 -19.59 5.44 -1.09
C ALA A 185 -20.50 4.85 0.01
N LYS A 186 -20.96 3.61 -0.23
CA LYS A 186 -21.71 2.88 0.79
C LYS A 186 -20.85 2.71 2.06
N PRO A 187 -21.42 2.81 3.28
CA PRO A 187 -20.66 2.76 4.54
C PRO A 187 -19.74 1.52 4.65
N TRP A 188 -20.20 0.37 4.18
CA TRP A 188 -19.41 -0.85 4.21
C TRP A 188 -18.21 -0.80 3.23
N VAL A 189 -18.28 -0.11 2.09
CA VAL A 189 -17.15 0.10 1.16
C VAL A 189 -16.10 0.97 1.82
N LYS A 190 -16.52 2.06 2.47
CA LYS A 190 -15.65 2.93 3.23
C LYS A 190 -14.95 2.16 4.35
N GLN A 191 -15.68 1.33 5.10
CA GLN A 191 -15.10 0.51 6.18
C GLN A 191 -14.04 -0.46 5.64
N LEU A 192 -14.29 -1.15 4.51
CA LEU A 192 -13.30 -2.02 3.87
C LEU A 192 -12.05 -1.24 3.42
N ALA A 193 -12.23 -0.02 2.93
CA ALA A 193 -11.13 0.85 2.55
C ALA A 193 -10.29 1.29 3.76
N GLU A 194 -10.93 1.64 4.87
CA GLU A 194 -10.28 1.97 6.14
C GLU A 194 -9.48 0.78 6.70
N ILE A 195 -10.04 -0.44 6.60
CA ILE A 195 -9.35 -1.68 6.99
C ILE A 195 -8.09 -1.88 6.15
N LEU A 196 -8.18 -1.69 4.83
CA LEU A 196 -7.01 -1.81 3.95
C LEU A 196 -5.92 -0.80 4.35
N VAL A 197 -6.27 0.47 4.60
CA VAL A 197 -5.31 1.49 5.05
C VAL A 197 -4.65 1.07 6.37
N ALA A 198 -5.44 0.63 7.35
CA ALA A 198 -4.92 0.26 8.66
C ALA A 198 -3.94 -0.93 8.58
N CYS A 199 -4.32 -1.98 7.87
CA CYS A 199 -3.50 -3.19 7.72
C CYS A 199 -2.25 -2.94 6.86
N GLU A 200 -2.38 -2.19 5.75
CA GLU A 200 -1.26 -1.80 4.89
C GLU A 200 -0.21 -1.01 5.67
N GLN A 201 -0.65 -0.02 6.46
CA GLN A 201 0.30 0.81 7.20
C GLN A 201 0.96 0.02 8.34
N LEU A 202 0.23 -0.82 9.07
CA LEU A 202 0.82 -1.67 10.11
C LEU A 202 1.86 -2.63 9.50
N GLU A 203 1.55 -3.30 8.39
CA GLU A 203 2.50 -4.17 7.70
C GLU A 203 3.71 -3.38 7.19
N ALA A 204 3.47 -2.24 6.53
CA ALA A 204 4.52 -1.41 5.94
C ALA A 204 5.52 -0.88 6.98
N TYR A 205 5.04 -0.45 8.14
CA TYR A 205 5.88 -0.02 9.27
C TYR A 205 6.61 -1.19 9.94
N SER A 206 6.02 -2.37 9.94
CA SER A 206 6.63 -3.57 10.49
C SER A 206 7.66 -4.22 9.56
N ASN A 207 7.64 -3.89 8.27
CA ASN A 207 8.39 -4.57 7.23
C ASN A 207 9.84 -4.09 7.12
N ARG A 208 10.74 -4.76 7.82
CA ARG A 208 12.20 -4.49 7.77
C ARG A 208 12.86 -5.01 6.48
N GLN A 209 12.22 -5.90 5.74
CA GLN A 209 12.76 -6.47 4.50
C GLN A 209 12.70 -5.52 3.30
N ARG A 210 11.95 -4.43 3.38
CA ARG A 210 11.88 -3.41 2.33
C ARG A 210 13.23 -2.70 2.11
N GLY A 211 14.17 -2.82 3.04
CA GLY A 211 15.54 -2.34 2.93
C GLY A 211 15.66 -0.82 3.02
N ARG A 212 16.87 -0.35 3.32
CA ARG A 212 17.19 1.09 3.42
C ARG A 212 16.95 1.85 2.10
N ASP A 213 17.12 1.16 0.97
CA ASP A 213 17.02 1.76 -0.36
C ASP A 213 15.60 2.16 -0.77
N TYR A 214 14.58 1.68 -0.06
CA TYR A 214 13.21 1.95 -0.43
C TYR A 214 12.71 3.34 0.01
N TYR A 215 13.13 3.84 1.19
CA TYR A 215 12.70 5.12 1.75
C TYR A 215 13.71 5.81 2.65
N ALA A 216 14.92 5.33 2.79
CA ALA A 216 15.87 5.79 3.82
C ALA A 216 15.23 5.85 5.23
N ARG A 217 14.33 4.91 5.54
CA ARG A 217 13.66 4.84 6.84
C ARG A 217 14.63 4.25 7.87
N LYS A 218 14.71 4.87 9.04
CA LYS A 218 15.27 4.24 10.24
C LYS A 218 14.40 3.03 10.58
N GLN A 219 14.92 2.08 11.34
CA GLN A 219 14.17 0.91 11.79
C GLN A 219 12.87 1.39 12.46
N GLU A 220 11.74 1.02 11.88
CA GLU A 220 10.43 1.39 12.39
C GLU A 220 10.02 0.40 13.48
N SER A 221 9.49 0.92 14.57
CA SER A 221 9.00 0.16 15.71
C SER A 221 7.49 0.04 15.68
N PHE A 222 6.92 -0.89 16.44
CA PHE A 222 5.47 -0.98 16.61
C PHE A 222 4.85 0.25 17.27
N PRO A 223 5.48 0.88 18.29
CA PRO A 223 4.99 2.17 18.81
C PRO A 223 4.87 3.24 17.74
N GLU A 224 5.86 3.38 16.84
CA GLU A 224 5.80 4.34 15.73
C GLU A 224 4.69 3.98 14.72
N ALA A 225 4.48 2.68 14.44
CA ALA A 225 3.40 2.22 13.58
C ALA A 225 2.03 2.62 14.18
N PHE A 226 1.80 2.35 15.45
CA PHE A 226 0.54 2.70 16.11
C PHE A 226 0.36 4.20 16.32
N ALA A 227 1.43 4.96 16.59
CA ALA A 227 1.39 6.42 16.60
C ALA A 227 0.93 6.98 15.23
N TYR A 228 1.43 6.40 14.14
CA TYR A 228 0.98 6.77 12.79
C TYR A 228 -0.49 6.41 12.54
N LEU A 229 -0.91 5.21 12.93
CA LEU A 229 -2.31 4.78 12.80
C LEU A 229 -3.27 5.66 13.61
N ASN A 230 -2.89 6.06 14.83
CA ASN A 230 -3.67 6.98 15.65
C ASN A 230 -3.82 8.35 14.98
N ARG A 231 -2.76 8.84 14.33
CA ARG A 231 -2.83 10.08 13.54
C ARG A 231 -3.82 9.92 12.36
N LEU A 232 -3.77 8.81 11.63
CA LEU A 232 -4.73 8.55 10.55
C LEU A 232 -6.17 8.46 11.07
N GLN A 233 -6.38 7.92 12.27
CA GLN A 233 -7.67 7.91 12.93
C GLN A 233 -8.14 9.34 13.27
N THR A 234 -7.27 10.16 13.84
CA THR A 234 -7.57 11.58 14.14
C THR A 234 -7.89 12.37 12.87
N GLU A 235 -7.21 12.07 11.76
CA GLU A 235 -7.47 12.66 10.44
C GLU A 235 -8.74 12.11 9.75
N GLY A 236 -9.47 11.17 10.37
CA GLY A 236 -10.71 10.58 9.84
C GLY A 236 -10.50 9.58 8.70
N LEU A 237 -9.26 9.11 8.48
CA LEU A 237 -8.93 8.09 7.49
C LEU A 237 -9.14 6.66 7.98
N ILE A 238 -9.26 6.45 9.27
CA ILE A 238 -9.56 5.17 9.91
C ILE A 238 -10.57 5.43 11.02
N SER A 239 -11.69 4.72 10.99
CA SER A 239 -12.72 4.86 12.03
C SER A 239 -12.34 4.16 13.34
N ARG A 240 -12.96 4.59 14.44
CA ARG A 240 -12.77 3.96 15.76
C ARG A 240 -13.04 2.45 15.77
N PRO A 241 -14.14 1.94 15.15
CA PRO A 241 -14.38 0.50 15.10
C PRO A 241 -13.26 -0.30 14.42
N VAL A 242 -12.71 0.21 13.31
CA VAL A 242 -11.60 -0.43 12.59
C VAL A 242 -10.34 -0.44 13.44
N MET A 243 -9.98 0.67 14.09
CA MET A 243 -8.83 0.73 14.99
C MET A 243 -8.99 -0.19 16.20
N ALA A 244 -10.19 -0.26 16.77
CA ALA A 244 -10.47 -1.15 17.90
C ALA A 244 -10.29 -2.62 17.51
N ALA A 245 -10.91 -3.05 16.40
CA ALA A 245 -10.78 -4.42 15.91
C ALA A 245 -9.32 -4.79 15.57
N LEU A 246 -8.56 -3.86 14.95
CA LEU A 246 -7.15 -4.08 14.65
C LEU A 246 -6.32 -4.28 15.94
N ARG A 247 -6.49 -3.41 16.95
CA ARG A 247 -5.77 -3.50 18.22
C ARG A 247 -6.10 -4.79 18.98
N GLU A 248 -7.37 -5.20 19.03
CA GLU A 248 -7.80 -6.45 19.62
C GLU A 248 -7.11 -7.64 18.97
N LEU A 249 -7.17 -7.75 17.65
CA LEU A 249 -6.58 -8.85 16.91
C LEU A 249 -5.06 -8.91 17.05
N VAL A 250 -4.40 -7.76 17.13
CA VAL A 250 -2.95 -7.67 17.40
C VAL A 250 -2.68 -8.14 18.84
N ALA A 251 -3.45 -7.68 19.82
CA ALA A 251 -3.29 -8.08 21.21
C ALA A 251 -3.59 -9.57 21.42
N GLU A 252 -4.53 -10.15 20.69
CA GLU A 252 -4.81 -11.59 20.65
C GLU A 252 -3.68 -12.42 19.99
N GLY A 253 -2.70 -11.79 19.36
CA GLY A 253 -1.61 -12.47 18.62
C GLY A 253 -1.99 -13.02 17.27
N LYS A 254 -3.15 -12.66 16.73
CA LYS A 254 -3.63 -13.15 15.41
C LYS A 254 -2.70 -12.79 14.25
N PHE A 255 -1.88 -11.76 14.41
CA PHE A 255 -0.97 -11.28 13.39
C PHE A 255 0.52 -11.55 13.68
N ASP A 256 0.87 -12.19 14.80
CA ASP A 256 2.28 -12.41 15.18
C ASP A 256 3.09 -13.01 14.04
N ARG A 257 2.63 -14.12 13.47
CA ARG A 257 3.33 -14.78 12.35
C ARG A 257 3.48 -13.88 11.10
N ILE A 258 2.48 -13.06 10.81
CA ILE A 258 2.52 -12.13 9.67
C ILE A 258 3.54 -11.03 9.93
N LEU A 259 3.56 -10.49 11.16
CA LEU A 259 4.49 -9.45 11.57
C LEU A 259 5.93 -9.98 11.62
N GLU A 260 6.14 -11.21 12.12
CA GLU A 260 7.45 -11.89 12.08
C GLU A 260 7.93 -12.08 10.63
N GLN A 261 7.06 -12.50 9.72
CA GLN A 261 7.40 -12.61 8.29
C GLN A 261 7.75 -11.24 7.68
N ALA A 262 7.05 -10.17 8.05
CA ALA A 262 7.36 -8.82 7.59
C ALA A 262 8.71 -8.33 8.12
N ARG A 263 9.05 -8.67 9.35
CA ARG A 263 10.34 -8.30 9.97
C ARG A 263 11.50 -9.17 9.47
N GLY A 264 11.23 -10.39 9.06
CA GLY A 264 12.25 -11.40 8.74
C GLY A 264 12.93 -11.97 10.00
N SER A 265 12.31 -11.83 11.17
CA SER A 265 12.78 -12.33 12.47
C SER A 265 11.60 -12.55 13.41
N SER A 266 11.77 -13.37 14.42
CA SER A 266 10.80 -13.51 15.51
C SER A 266 10.60 -12.19 16.25
N LEU A 267 9.39 -11.99 16.78
CA LEU A 267 9.10 -10.87 17.66
C LEU A 267 9.88 -11.04 18.98
N THR A 268 10.53 -9.96 19.42
CA THR A 268 11.17 -9.94 20.75
C THR A 268 10.13 -9.96 21.86
N GLU A 269 10.54 -10.32 23.09
CA GLU A 269 9.65 -10.32 24.23
C GLU A 269 9.08 -8.90 24.52
N GLN A 270 9.90 -7.87 24.35
CA GLN A 270 9.47 -6.48 24.49
C GLN A 270 8.40 -6.11 23.46
N GLU A 271 8.58 -6.51 22.20
CA GLU A 271 7.62 -6.27 21.12
C GLU A 271 6.30 -7.03 21.41
N ARG A 272 6.37 -8.29 21.83
CA ARG A 272 5.17 -9.06 22.20
C ARG A 272 4.43 -8.39 23.35
N ARG A 273 5.13 -7.98 24.42
CA ARG A 273 4.53 -7.28 25.56
C ARG A 273 3.81 -5.99 25.13
N TYR A 274 4.45 -5.18 24.28
CA TYR A 274 3.83 -3.99 23.72
C TYR A 274 2.55 -4.32 22.94
N LEU A 275 2.61 -5.29 22.02
CA LEU A 275 1.46 -5.66 21.19
C LEU A 275 0.29 -6.20 22.04
N ARG A 276 0.57 -6.99 23.09
CA ARG A 276 -0.47 -7.50 24.02
C ARG A 276 -1.09 -6.37 24.85
N GLY A 277 -0.34 -5.32 25.16
CA GLY A 277 -0.83 -4.16 25.91
C GLY A 277 -1.82 -3.28 25.14
N LEU A 278 -1.88 -3.36 23.81
CA LEU A 278 -2.73 -2.50 22.96
C LEU A 278 -4.24 -2.65 23.25
N ALA A 279 -4.70 -3.75 23.81
CA ALA A 279 -6.08 -3.94 24.21
C ALA A 279 -6.48 -3.09 25.43
N GLN A 280 -5.50 -2.68 26.27
CA GLN A 280 -5.74 -1.94 27.51
C GLN A 280 -5.81 -0.40 27.30
N GLU A 281 -5.35 0.12 26.18
CA GLU A 281 -5.37 1.56 25.85
C GLU A 281 -6.78 2.10 25.50
N ARG A 282 -7.85 1.44 25.95
CA ARG A 282 -9.27 1.80 25.71
C ARG A 282 -9.85 2.80 26.70
N ARG A 283 -9.07 3.28 27.69
CA ARG A 283 -9.61 4.17 28.73
C ARG A 283 -9.21 5.62 28.51
#